data_dff2b931234f5a3062d33bc55792c306
#
_entry.id   dff2b931234f5a3062d33bc55792c306
#
_cell.length_a   1.000
_cell.length_b   1.000
_cell.length_c   1.000
_cell.angle_alpha   90.00
_cell.angle_beta   90.00
_cell.angle_gamma   90.00
#
_symmetry.space_group_name_H-M   'P 1'
#
loop_
_entity.id
_entity.type
_entity.pdbx_description
1 polymer ?
#
loop_
_entity_poly.entity_id
_entity_poly.type
_entity_poly.pdbx_seq_one_letter_code
_entity_poly.pdbx_strand_id
1 'polypeptide(L)'
;VPVYGVPVQTRELFGVLHLKGFVIDDTVLYSGASLNNVYLHKFDKYRFDRYHLIHSQALADSMQHLVEHGLVASKAVHRLDLPNPPTTRSLRNDIGDLRSRLKHAAYDTTAGQLPTGNLSVSPLLGVGKNNPLSRVILELIASAQHQLTICTPYFNLPLPVTREINRALARGVNIDIIVGDKTANDFYIPPSEPFKVIAALPYLYEISLRRFAKRH
;
A
#
# COMPACT_ATOMS: atom_id res chain seq x y z
N VAL A 1 9.84 12.68 -21.69
CA VAL A 1 9.24 12.65 -20.33
C VAL A 1 10.22 11.99 -19.39
N PRO A 2 10.60 12.63 -18.25
CA PRO A 2 11.45 12.02 -17.25
C PRO A 2 10.79 10.78 -16.61
N VAL A 3 11.53 9.68 -16.52
CA VAL A 3 11.09 8.45 -15.84
C VAL A 3 12.14 8.09 -14.80
N TYR A 4 11.70 7.91 -13.55
CA TYR A 4 12.57 7.68 -12.41
C TYR A 4 12.45 6.26 -11.87
N GLY A 5 13.58 5.59 -11.65
CA GLY A 5 13.67 4.32 -10.95
C GLY A 5 13.97 4.54 -9.47
N VAL A 6 13.13 3.98 -8.60
CA VAL A 6 13.24 4.13 -7.14
C VAL A 6 13.51 2.76 -6.51
N PRO A 7 14.77 2.37 -6.30
CA PRO A 7 15.09 1.11 -5.64
C PRO A 7 14.95 1.26 -4.12
N VAL A 8 14.12 0.43 -3.48
CA VAL A 8 13.96 0.39 -2.02
C VAL A 8 14.68 -0.79 -1.38
N GLN A 9 15.14 -1.75 -2.17
CA GLN A 9 15.96 -2.89 -1.77
C GLN A 9 16.90 -3.27 -2.91
N THR A 10 18.01 -3.93 -2.57
CA THR A 10 18.92 -4.48 -3.57
C THR A 10 18.36 -5.72 -4.30
N ARG A 11 17.30 -6.32 -3.77
CA ARG A 11 16.54 -7.43 -4.38
C ARG A 11 15.05 -7.19 -4.14
N GLU A 12 14.24 -7.27 -5.19
CA GLU A 12 12.77 -7.07 -5.14
C GLU A 12 12.07 -8.00 -4.12
N LEU A 13 12.59 -9.23 -3.92
CA LEU A 13 12.05 -10.17 -2.96
C LEU A 13 11.93 -9.60 -1.54
N PHE A 14 12.75 -8.60 -1.18
CA PHE A 14 12.77 -8.00 0.15
C PHE A 14 12.01 -6.68 0.26
N GLY A 15 11.43 -6.20 -0.83
CA GLY A 15 10.58 -5.04 -0.86
C GLY A 15 10.69 -4.23 -2.14
N VAL A 16 9.56 -3.67 -2.52
CA VAL A 16 9.40 -2.80 -3.70
C VAL A 16 8.74 -1.50 -3.29
N LEU A 17 8.91 -0.47 -4.10
CA LEU A 17 8.11 0.73 -3.99
C LEU A 17 6.68 0.41 -4.43
N HIS A 18 5.73 0.46 -3.50
CA HIS A 18 4.31 0.23 -3.77
C HIS A 18 3.47 1.49 -3.60
N LEU A 19 4.11 2.65 -3.71
CA LEU A 19 3.44 3.95 -3.72
C LEU A 19 2.62 4.07 -5.01
N LYS A 20 1.40 4.53 -4.87
CA LYS A 20 0.48 4.83 -5.98
C LYS A 20 -0.17 6.17 -5.76
N GLY A 21 -0.64 6.76 -6.85
CA GLY A 21 -1.34 8.02 -6.86
C GLY A 21 -0.95 8.85 -8.06
N PHE A 22 -1.83 9.75 -8.44
CA PHE A 22 -1.64 10.67 -9.54
C PHE A 22 -1.94 12.06 -9.03
N VAL A 23 -1.07 13.01 -9.34
CA VAL A 23 -1.31 14.42 -9.09
C VAL A 23 -1.47 15.11 -10.44
N ILE A 24 -2.59 15.76 -10.64
CA ILE A 24 -2.97 16.44 -11.87
C ILE A 24 -3.40 17.84 -11.45
N ASP A 25 -2.49 18.80 -11.60
CA ASP A 25 -2.68 20.18 -11.10
C ASP A 25 -3.06 20.20 -9.61
N ASP A 26 -4.26 20.63 -9.25
CA ASP A 26 -4.83 20.70 -7.89
C ASP A 26 -5.60 19.41 -7.49
N THR A 27 -5.58 18.41 -8.33
CA THR A 27 -6.42 17.22 -8.16
C THR A 27 -5.56 15.99 -7.90
N VAL A 28 -5.93 15.22 -6.89
CA VAL A 28 -5.31 13.93 -6.57
C VAL A 28 -6.26 12.80 -6.94
N LEU A 29 -5.79 11.88 -7.79
CA LEU A 29 -6.42 10.57 -7.99
C LEU A 29 -5.65 9.53 -7.19
N TYR A 30 -6.27 9.01 -6.13
CA TYR A 30 -5.67 8.03 -5.23
C TYR A 30 -6.36 6.68 -5.31
N SER A 31 -5.58 5.62 -5.40
CA SER A 31 -6.06 4.23 -5.45
C SER A 31 -4.97 3.26 -5.02
N GLY A 32 -5.34 2.05 -4.61
CA GLY A 32 -4.44 0.90 -4.49
C GLY A 32 -4.05 0.28 -5.84
N ALA A 33 -4.75 0.64 -6.90
CA ALA A 33 -4.58 0.11 -8.25
C ALA A 33 -3.26 0.56 -8.90
N SER A 34 -2.72 -0.30 -9.75
CA SER A 34 -1.65 0.06 -10.69
C SER A 34 -2.26 0.54 -12.02
N LEU A 35 -1.54 1.38 -12.75
CA LEU A 35 -1.97 1.84 -14.07
C LEU A 35 -1.63 0.78 -15.13
N ASN A 36 -2.50 -0.21 -15.27
CA ASN A 36 -2.35 -1.25 -16.28
C ASN A 36 -3.70 -1.77 -16.80
N ASN A 37 -3.67 -2.62 -17.83
CA ASN A 37 -4.87 -3.11 -18.51
C ASN A 37 -5.85 -3.85 -17.58
N VAL A 38 -5.37 -4.55 -16.57
CA VAL A 38 -6.20 -5.32 -15.63
C VAL A 38 -7.02 -4.39 -14.73
N TYR A 39 -6.39 -3.34 -14.20
CA TYR A 39 -7.08 -2.36 -13.35
C TYR A 39 -7.95 -1.38 -14.14
N LEU A 40 -7.63 -1.15 -15.42
CA LEU A 40 -8.43 -0.32 -16.32
C LEU A 40 -9.50 -1.11 -17.09
N HIS A 41 -9.63 -2.41 -16.83
CA HIS A 41 -10.57 -3.33 -17.47
C HIS A 41 -10.53 -3.22 -19.01
N LYS A 42 -9.30 -3.25 -19.57
CA LYS A 42 -9.12 -3.17 -21.04
C LYS A 42 -9.42 -4.49 -21.74
N PHE A 43 -9.33 -5.61 -21.01
CA PHE A 43 -9.55 -6.97 -21.51
C PHE A 43 -10.41 -7.73 -20.51
N ASP A 44 -10.67 -9.02 -20.73
CA ASP A 44 -11.52 -9.87 -19.90
C ASP A 44 -11.09 -9.99 -18.44
N LYS A 45 -9.79 -9.87 -18.15
CA LYS A 45 -9.30 -9.81 -16.77
C LYS A 45 -9.46 -8.40 -16.22
N TYR A 46 -10.02 -8.30 -15.02
CA TYR A 46 -10.18 -7.05 -14.32
C TYR A 46 -9.94 -7.22 -12.81
N ARG A 47 -9.76 -6.09 -12.11
CA ARG A 47 -9.68 -6.00 -10.65
C ARG A 47 -10.68 -4.98 -10.18
N PHE A 48 -11.45 -5.33 -9.15
CA PHE A 48 -12.25 -4.35 -8.43
C PHE A 48 -11.33 -3.56 -7.51
N ASP A 49 -11.33 -2.26 -7.66
CA ASP A 49 -10.58 -1.35 -6.79
C ASP A 49 -11.38 -0.06 -6.59
N ARG A 50 -10.99 0.69 -5.57
CA ARG A 50 -11.61 1.96 -5.23
C ARG A 50 -10.69 3.10 -5.64
N TYR A 51 -11.27 4.09 -6.29
CA TYR A 51 -10.58 5.30 -6.70
C TYR A 51 -11.17 6.48 -5.95
N HIS A 52 -10.31 7.35 -5.41
CA HIS A 52 -10.68 8.60 -4.76
C HIS A 52 -10.19 9.75 -5.63
N LEU A 53 -11.11 10.57 -6.11
CA LEU A 53 -10.80 11.82 -6.80
C LEU A 53 -11.00 12.95 -5.79
N ILE A 54 -9.92 13.68 -5.49
CA ILE A 54 -9.89 14.67 -4.42
C ILE A 54 -9.36 15.97 -4.99
N HIS A 55 -10.20 17.00 -5.01
CA HIS A 55 -9.81 18.36 -5.40
C HIS A 55 -9.28 19.09 -4.18
N SER A 56 -7.97 19.25 -4.09
CA SER A 56 -7.30 19.93 -2.98
C SER A 56 -5.88 20.28 -3.36
N GLN A 57 -5.61 21.58 -3.56
CA GLN A 57 -4.26 22.06 -3.85
C GLN A 57 -3.28 21.65 -2.74
N ALA A 58 -3.65 21.81 -1.48
CA ALA A 58 -2.80 21.46 -0.34
C ALA A 58 -2.42 19.96 -0.32
N LEU A 59 -3.35 19.07 -0.68
CA LEU A 59 -3.05 17.65 -0.76
C LEU A 59 -2.16 17.34 -1.98
N ALA A 60 -2.44 17.97 -3.12
CA ALA A 60 -1.65 17.82 -4.34
C ALA A 60 -0.20 18.27 -4.09
N ASP A 61 0.00 19.46 -3.52
CA ASP A 61 1.32 20.00 -3.17
C ASP A 61 2.06 19.09 -2.17
N SER A 62 1.38 18.58 -1.15
CA SER A 62 1.95 17.69 -0.15
C SER A 62 2.42 16.37 -0.78
N MET A 63 1.62 15.81 -1.69
CA MET A 63 1.99 14.57 -2.40
C MET A 63 3.14 14.80 -3.36
N GLN A 64 3.12 15.89 -4.11
CA GLN A 64 4.20 16.26 -5.02
C GLN A 64 5.50 16.50 -4.25
N HIS A 65 5.45 17.27 -3.16
CA HIS A 65 6.60 17.52 -2.29
C HIS A 65 7.24 16.22 -1.79
N LEU A 66 6.43 15.26 -1.32
CA LEU A 66 6.96 13.95 -0.89
C LEU A 66 7.69 13.23 -2.04
N VAL A 67 7.13 13.24 -3.24
CA VAL A 67 7.76 12.58 -4.41
C VAL A 67 9.07 13.28 -4.77
N GLU A 68 9.07 14.59 -4.87
CA GLU A 68 10.25 15.36 -5.28
C GLU A 68 11.37 15.30 -4.25
N HIS A 69 11.07 15.62 -2.99
CA HIS A 69 12.07 15.72 -1.94
C HIS A 69 12.31 14.41 -1.18
N GLY A 70 11.30 13.59 -1.04
CA GLY A 70 11.42 12.28 -0.38
C GLY A 70 12.04 11.20 -1.28
N LEU A 71 11.73 11.22 -2.56
CA LEU A 71 12.16 10.20 -3.50
C LEU A 71 13.15 10.73 -4.54
N VAL A 72 12.73 11.62 -5.44
CA VAL A 72 13.51 12.04 -6.62
C VAL A 72 14.83 12.71 -6.24
N ALA A 73 14.87 13.48 -5.15
CA ALA A 73 16.09 14.11 -4.64
C ALA A 73 17.11 13.11 -4.04
N SER A 74 16.78 11.82 -3.96
CA SER A 74 17.69 10.81 -3.42
C SER A 74 18.74 10.39 -4.44
N LYS A 75 19.98 10.18 -3.99
CA LYS A 75 21.06 9.61 -4.82
C LYS A 75 20.77 8.17 -5.28
N ALA A 76 19.90 7.45 -4.57
CA ALA A 76 19.45 6.11 -4.99
C ALA A 76 18.52 6.15 -6.20
N VAL A 77 17.85 7.27 -6.44
CA VAL A 77 16.88 7.44 -7.51
C VAL A 77 17.58 7.95 -8.76
N HIS A 78 17.31 7.34 -9.89
CA HIS A 78 17.98 7.64 -11.15
C HIS A 78 17.00 7.66 -12.31
N ARG A 79 17.38 8.36 -13.37
CA ARG A 79 16.63 8.45 -14.61
C ARG A 79 16.74 7.14 -15.38
N LEU A 80 15.61 6.52 -15.69
CA LEU A 80 15.53 5.31 -16.53
C LEU A 80 15.52 5.62 -18.04
N ASP A 81 15.16 6.84 -18.37
CA ASP A 81 15.15 7.34 -19.76
C ASP A 81 16.53 7.80 -20.26
N LEU A 82 17.56 7.75 -19.40
CA LEU A 82 18.94 8.03 -19.78
C LEU A 82 19.71 6.72 -20.07
N PRO A 83 20.72 6.77 -20.94
CA PRO A 83 21.55 5.61 -21.23
C PRO A 83 22.35 5.19 -19.98
N ASN A 84 22.60 3.89 -19.86
CA ASN A 84 23.44 3.29 -18.80
C ASN A 84 22.98 3.59 -17.36
N PRO A 85 21.77 3.22 -16.96
CA PRO A 85 21.32 3.40 -15.60
C PRO A 85 22.21 2.60 -14.62
N PRO A 86 22.47 3.10 -13.40
CA PRO A 86 23.25 2.40 -12.41
C PRO A 86 22.57 1.10 -11.98
N THR A 87 23.36 0.12 -11.58
CA THR A 87 22.82 -1.13 -11.04
C THR A 87 22.37 -0.94 -9.58
N THR A 88 21.37 -1.69 -9.12
CA THR A 88 20.94 -1.65 -7.72
C THR A 88 22.08 -2.06 -6.76
N ARG A 89 23.04 -2.86 -7.24
CA ARG A 89 24.22 -3.25 -6.45
C ARG A 89 25.16 -2.07 -6.22
N SER A 90 25.41 -1.24 -7.25
CA SER A 90 26.24 -0.03 -7.11
C SER A 90 25.61 1.02 -6.20
N LEU A 91 24.28 1.06 -6.10
CA LEU A 91 23.50 1.99 -5.27
C LEU A 91 23.25 1.50 -3.84
N ARG A 92 23.89 0.44 -3.38
CA ARG A 92 23.59 -0.23 -2.10
C ARG A 92 23.57 0.73 -0.90
N ASN A 93 24.53 1.61 -0.79
CA ASN A 93 24.62 2.58 0.30
C ASN A 93 23.52 3.64 0.19
N ASP A 94 23.34 4.20 -0.99
CA ASP A 94 22.31 5.20 -1.25
C ASP A 94 20.89 4.65 -1.03
N ILE A 95 20.65 3.37 -1.34
CA ILE A 95 19.40 2.65 -1.03
C ILE A 95 19.22 2.55 0.51
N GLY A 96 20.29 2.28 1.24
CA GLY A 96 20.28 2.27 2.70
C GLY A 96 19.85 3.62 3.29
N ASP A 97 20.44 4.69 2.78
CA ASP A 97 20.14 6.07 3.18
C ASP A 97 18.71 6.48 2.81
N LEU A 98 18.26 6.16 1.60
CA LEU A 98 16.87 6.39 1.17
C LEU A 98 15.89 5.71 2.12
N ARG A 99 16.10 4.42 2.44
CA ARG A 99 15.25 3.67 3.37
C ARG A 99 15.23 4.27 4.76
N SER A 100 16.38 4.74 5.25
CA SER A 100 16.46 5.39 6.56
C SER A 100 15.65 6.67 6.60
N ARG A 101 15.74 7.50 5.55
CA ARG A 101 14.94 8.73 5.42
C ARG A 101 13.45 8.44 5.29
N LEU A 102 13.06 7.48 4.48
CA LEU A 102 11.64 7.13 4.27
C LEU A 102 10.94 6.63 5.55
N LYS A 103 11.68 6.07 6.52
CA LYS A 103 11.09 5.70 7.83
C LYS A 103 10.59 6.91 8.63
N HIS A 104 11.17 8.08 8.39
CA HIS A 104 10.84 9.33 9.06
C HIS A 104 10.10 10.31 8.15
N ALA A 105 9.87 9.93 6.89
CA ALA A 105 9.12 10.75 5.96
C ALA A 105 7.64 10.82 6.34
N ALA A 106 7.07 11.98 6.15
CA ALA A 106 5.64 12.24 6.33
C ALA A 106 5.17 13.16 5.21
N TYR A 107 3.88 13.13 4.94
CA TYR A 107 3.26 14.15 4.12
C TYR A 107 3.25 15.49 4.88
N ASP A 108 3.49 16.57 4.18
CA ASP A 108 3.31 17.91 4.74
C ASP A 108 1.81 18.24 4.74
N THR A 109 1.24 18.34 5.91
CA THR A 109 -0.18 18.66 6.11
C THR A 109 -0.41 20.08 6.64
N THR A 110 0.63 20.89 6.74
CA THR A 110 0.56 22.23 7.36
C THR A 110 -0.21 23.23 6.51
N ALA A 111 -0.21 23.08 5.18
CA ALA A 111 -0.92 23.97 4.26
C ALA A 111 -2.46 23.79 4.29
N GLY A 112 -2.97 22.66 4.80
CA GLY A 112 -4.41 22.35 4.86
C GLY A 112 -5.08 22.73 6.18
N GLN A 113 -4.76 23.87 6.76
CA GLN A 113 -5.02 24.20 8.16
C GLN A 113 -6.48 24.43 8.55
N LEU A 114 -7.39 24.67 7.63
CA LEU A 114 -8.80 24.87 7.97
C LEU A 114 -9.67 24.07 6.98
N PRO A 115 -10.42 23.07 7.46
CA PRO A 115 -11.37 22.38 6.60
C PRO A 115 -12.47 23.36 6.18
N THR A 116 -12.49 23.67 4.90
CA THR A 116 -13.58 24.44 4.28
C THR A 116 -14.75 23.52 3.87
N GLY A 117 -14.58 22.21 4.03
CA GLY A 117 -15.53 21.18 3.66
C GLY A 117 -15.89 20.24 4.82
N ASN A 118 -16.88 19.40 4.58
CA ASN A 118 -17.37 18.42 5.57
C ASN A 118 -16.53 17.14 5.65
N LEU A 119 -15.48 17.01 4.84
CA LEU A 119 -14.61 15.85 4.77
C LEU A 119 -13.17 16.27 5.02
N SER A 120 -12.47 15.47 5.84
CA SER A 120 -11.03 15.61 6.04
C SER A 120 -10.28 14.41 5.48
N VAL A 121 -9.12 14.66 4.89
CA VAL A 121 -8.23 13.63 4.35
C VAL A 121 -6.86 13.79 5.02
N SER A 122 -6.38 12.70 5.62
CA SER A 122 -5.05 12.64 6.23
C SER A 122 -4.19 11.63 5.48
N PRO A 123 -3.26 12.06 4.64
CA PRO A 123 -2.35 11.15 3.95
C PRO A 123 -1.34 10.58 4.95
N LEU A 124 -1.12 9.26 4.88
CA LEU A 124 -0.23 8.53 5.78
C LEU A 124 0.75 7.67 5.00
N LEU A 125 1.99 7.60 5.48
CA LEU A 125 3.01 6.71 4.95
C LEU A 125 3.17 5.45 5.79
N GLY A 126 3.20 4.30 5.10
CA GLY A 126 3.36 2.98 5.69
C GLY A 126 4.76 2.41 5.51
N VAL A 127 5.81 3.12 5.94
CA VAL A 127 7.21 2.68 5.78
C VAL A 127 7.86 2.35 7.13
N GLY A 128 8.46 1.17 7.22
CA GLY A 128 9.15 0.71 8.42
C GLY A 128 8.22 0.15 9.50
N LYS A 129 8.82 -0.32 10.59
CA LYS A 129 8.09 -0.82 11.76
C LYS A 129 7.50 0.35 12.56
N ASN A 130 6.31 0.14 13.13
CA ASN A 130 5.63 1.14 13.97
C ASN A 130 5.40 2.49 13.28
N ASN A 131 5.18 2.48 11.97
CA ASN A 131 4.92 3.67 11.18
C ASN A 131 3.55 4.30 11.51
N PRO A 132 3.32 5.58 11.14
CA PRO A 132 2.08 6.29 11.43
C PRO A 132 0.83 5.57 10.90
N LEU A 133 0.86 5.03 9.68
CA LEU A 133 -0.27 4.30 9.11
C LEU A 133 -0.64 3.07 9.95
N SER A 134 0.36 2.28 10.40
CA SER A 134 0.10 1.11 11.25
C SER A 134 -0.54 1.48 12.57
N ARG A 135 -0.11 2.59 13.20
CA ARG A 135 -0.71 3.09 14.44
C ARG A 135 -2.16 3.49 14.25
N VAL A 136 -2.44 4.30 13.23
CA VAL A 136 -3.81 4.74 12.93
C VAL A 136 -4.74 3.56 12.66
N ILE A 137 -4.29 2.55 11.89
CA ILE A 137 -5.08 1.33 11.66
C ILE A 137 -5.41 0.62 12.97
N LEU A 138 -4.42 0.44 13.86
CA LEU A 138 -4.64 -0.21 15.15
C LEU A 138 -5.57 0.60 16.04
N GLU A 139 -5.42 1.91 16.09
CA GLU A 139 -6.29 2.83 16.83
C GLU A 139 -7.74 2.80 16.33
N LEU A 140 -7.95 2.78 15.00
CA LEU A 140 -9.28 2.66 14.40
C LEU A 140 -9.96 1.34 14.77
N ILE A 141 -9.24 0.22 14.72
CA ILE A 141 -9.78 -1.09 15.15
C ILE A 141 -10.08 -1.07 16.66
N ALA A 142 -9.18 -0.50 17.45
CA ALA A 142 -9.36 -0.40 18.89
C ALA A 142 -10.54 0.49 19.28
N SER A 143 -10.82 1.54 18.52
CA SER A 143 -11.91 2.48 18.77
C SER A 143 -13.30 1.98 18.33
N ALA A 144 -13.36 0.91 17.53
CA ALA A 144 -14.62 0.35 17.05
C ALA A 144 -15.52 -0.09 18.22
N GLN A 145 -16.78 0.38 18.22
CA GLN A 145 -17.76 0.11 19.27
C GLN A 145 -18.89 -0.84 18.83
N HIS A 146 -19.29 -0.78 17.56
CA HIS A 146 -20.47 -1.51 17.08
C HIS A 146 -20.15 -2.42 15.90
N GLN A 147 -19.50 -1.89 14.88
CA GLN A 147 -19.23 -2.61 13.64
C GLN A 147 -17.87 -2.26 13.08
N LEU A 148 -17.19 -3.27 12.53
CA LEU A 148 -15.93 -3.16 11.80
C LEU A 148 -16.04 -3.96 10.51
N THR A 149 -15.85 -3.32 9.36
CA THR A 149 -15.79 -4.00 8.06
C THR A 149 -14.39 -3.86 7.48
N ILE A 150 -13.76 -4.98 7.19
CA ILE A 150 -12.41 -5.05 6.61
C ILE A 150 -12.51 -5.66 5.23
N CYS A 151 -12.02 -4.94 4.21
CA CYS A 151 -11.88 -5.46 2.85
C CYS A 151 -10.38 -5.59 2.53
N THR A 152 -9.93 -6.78 2.19
CA THR A 152 -8.54 -7.03 1.80
C THR A 152 -8.47 -8.13 0.75
N PRO A 153 -7.66 -7.99 -0.32
CA PRO A 153 -7.55 -9.04 -1.33
C PRO A 153 -6.91 -10.30 -0.77
N TYR A 154 -6.04 -10.17 0.23
CA TYR A 154 -5.30 -11.31 0.80
C TYR A 154 -5.42 -11.34 2.32
N PHE A 155 -5.74 -12.50 2.88
CA PHE A 155 -5.79 -12.68 4.32
C PHE A 155 -4.39 -12.98 4.88
N ASN A 156 -3.62 -11.92 5.05
CA ASN A 156 -2.28 -11.96 5.63
C ASN A 156 -2.14 -10.86 6.71
N LEU A 157 -3.00 -10.91 7.72
CA LEU A 157 -3.05 -9.89 8.75
C LEU A 157 -1.83 -9.98 9.68
N PRO A 158 -1.14 -8.86 9.94
CA PRO A 158 -0.08 -8.80 10.94
C PRO A 158 -0.61 -9.15 12.34
N LEU A 159 0.23 -9.77 13.18
CA LEU A 159 -0.17 -10.15 14.54
C LEU A 159 -0.76 -9.01 15.39
N PRO A 160 -0.26 -7.76 15.35
CA PRO A 160 -0.90 -6.66 16.08
C PRO A 160 -2.33 -6.42 15.63
N VAL A 161 -2.61 -6.45 14.32
CA VAL A 161 -3.96 -6.28 13.76
C VAL A 161 -4.88 -7.42 14.23
N THR A 162 -4.41 -8.66 14.14
CA THR A 162 -5.17 -9.82 14.60
C THR A 162 -5.51 -9.71 16.10
N ARG A 163 -4.56 -9.21 16.93
CA ARG A 163 -4.81 -9.01 18.36
C ARG A 163 -5.87 -7.95 18.62
N GLU A 164 -5.85 -6.84 17.89
CA GLU A 164 -6.88 -5.78 18.03
C GLU A 164 -8.25 -6.25 17.54
N ILE A 165 -8.32 -7.03 16.45
CA ILE A 165 -9.56 -7.68 16.01
C ILE A 165 -10.12 -8.58 17.12
N ASN A 166 -9.29 -9.42 17.74
CA ASN A 166 -9.72 -10.31 18.83
C ASN A 166 -10.22 -9.49 20.04
N ARG A 167 -9.58 -8.37 20.36
CA ARG A 167 -10.06 -7.46 21.42
C ARG A 167 -11.38 -6.81 21.06
N ALA A 168 -11.58 -6.42 19.81
CA ALA A 168 -12.84 -5.85 19.33
C ALA A 168 -13.98 -6.88 19.41
N LEU A 169 -13.74 -8.12 18.98
CA LEU A 169 -14.69 -9.23 19.15
C LEU A 169 -15.04 -9.46 20.63
N ALA A 170 -14.05 -9.45 21.53
CA ALA A 170 -14.28 -9.60 22.97
C ALA A 170 -15.12 -8.45 23.58
N ARG A 171 -15.12 -7.26 22.94
CA ARG A 171 -16.01 -6.14 23.32
C ARG A 171 -17.42 -6.24 22.73
N GLY A 172 -17.70 -7.24 21.91
CA GLY A 172 -19.00 -7.41 21.24
C GLY A 172 -19.15 -6.64 19.93
N VAL A 173 -18.04 -6.19 19.31
CA VAL A 173 -18.07 -5.54 18.01
C VAL A 173 -18.40 -6.57 16.93
N ASN A 174 -19.38 -6.26 16.07
CA ASN A 174 -19.65 -7.07 14.87
C ASN A 174 -18.55 -6.85 13.84
N ILE A 175 -17.95 -7.93 13.36
CA ILE A 175 -16.82 -7.82 12.43
C ILE A 175 -17.10 -8.61 11.15
N ASP A 176 -17.10 -7.90 10.03
CA ASP A 176 -17.18 -8.47 8.68
C ASP A 176 -15.82 -8.37 7.99
N ILE A 177 -15.32 -9.50 7.49
CA ILE A 177 -14.06 -9.53 6.74
C ILE A 177 -14.33 -10.07 5.34
N ILE A 178 -14.14 -9.21 4.35
CA ILE A 178 -14.30 -9.51 2.93
C ILE A 178 -12.92 -9.73 2.33
N VAL A 179 -12.69 -10.93 1.79
CA VAL A 179 -11.41 -11.30 1.17
C VAL A 179 -11.60 -11.78 -0.25
N GLY A 180 -10.58 -11.64 -1.07
CA GLY A 180 -10.52 -12.27 -2.38
C GLY A 180 -10.38 -13.81 -2.23
N ASP A 181 -11.10 -14.57 -3.05
CA ASP A 181 -10.86 -16.01 -3.14
C ASP A 181 -9.44 -16.30 -3.65
N LYS A 182 -8.89 -17.47 -3.29
CA LYS A 182 -7.54 -17.83 -3.72
C LYS A 182 -7.35 -17.81 -5.24
N THR A 183 -8.40 -18.11 -5.98
CA THR A 183 -8.38 -18.10 -7.45
C THR A 183 -8.28 -16.68 -8.04
N ALA A 184 -8.65 -15.66 -7.27
CA ALA A 184 -8.51 -14.26 -7.63
C ALA A 184 -7.11 -13.68 -7.29
N ASN A 185 -6.24 -14.47 -6.66
CA ASN A 185 -4.88 -14.05 -6.31
C ASN A 185 -3.99 -14.01 -7.57
N ASP A 186 -3.14 -12.99 -7.68
CA ASP A 186 -2.23 -12.81 -8.82
C ASP A 186 -1.22 -13.96 -8.99
N PHE A 187 -0.91 -14.67 -7.90
CA PHE A 187 0.01 -15.81 -7.89
C PHE A 187 -0.71 -17.16 -8.01
N TYR A 188 -2.02 -17.17 -8.17
CA TYR A 188 -2.75 -18.43 -8.35
C TYR A 188 -2.45 -19.02 -9.71
N ILE A 189 -2.07 -20.30 -9.68
CA ILE A 189 -1.86 -21.13 -10.86
C ILE A 189 -2.90 -22.26 -10.81
N PRO A 190 -3.73 -22.42 -11.85
CA PRO A 190 -4.72 -23.50 -11.86
C PRO A 190 -4.04 -24.89 -11.89
N PRO A 191 -4.71 -25.93 -11.38
CA PRO A 191 -4.16 -27.28 -11.32
C PRO A 191 -3.79 -27.89 -12.69
N SER A 192 -4.29 -27.32 -13.78
CA SER A 192 -3.94 -27.70 -15.16
C SER A 192 -2.56 -27.24 -15.61
N GLU A 193 -1.92 -26.34 -14.85
CA GLU A 193 -0.59 -25.80 -15.18
C GLU A 193 0.48 -26.31 -14.19
N PRO A 194 1.76 -26.36 -14.60
CA PRO A 194 2.84 -26.76 -13.73
C PRO A 194 2.95 -25.84 -12.50
N PHE A 195 3.11 -26.46 -11.32
CA PHE A 195 3.27 -25.72 -10.07
C PHE A 195 4.56 -24.90 -10.07
N LYS A 196 4.46 -23.64 -9.66
CA LYS A 196 5.60 -22.75 -9.35
C LYS A 196 5.57 -22.43 -7.86
N VAL A 197 6.75 -22.30 -7.24
CA VAL A 197 6.87 -22.03 -5.79
C VAL A 197 6.05 -20.80 -5.35
N ILE A 198 5.97 -19.77 -6.18
CA ILE A 198 5.19 -18.55 -5.89
C ILE A 198 3.69 -18.84 -5.74
N ALA A 199 3.17 -19.89 -6.42
CA ALA A 199 1.77 -20.32 -6.32
C ALA A 199 1.40 -20.91 -4.96
N ALA A 200 2.37 -21.14 -4.06
CA ALA A 200 2.09 -21.51 -2.68
C ALA A 200 1.45 -20.35 -1.85
N LEU A 201 1.70 -19.09 -2.20
CA LEU A 201 1.21 -17.95 -1.45
C LEU A 201 -0.32 -17.90 -1.29
N PRO A 202 -1.15 -18.09 -2.34
CA PRO A 202 -2.61 -18.15 -2.21
C PRO A 202 -3.08 -19.22 -1.20
N TYR A 203 -2.43 -20.37 -1.18
CA TYR A 203 -2.77 -21.46 -0.25
C TYR A 203 -2.37 -21.13 1.19
N LEU A 204 -1.24 -20.45 1.41
CA LEU A 204 -0.84 -19.98 2.74
C LEU A 204 -1.82 -18.95 3.30
N TYR A 205 -2.32 -18.03 2.45
CA TYR A 205 -3.35 -17.08 2.85
C TYR A 205 -4.67 -17.78 3.18
N GLU A 206 -5.08 -18.76 2.40
CA GLU A 206 -6.26 -19.58 2.68
C GLU A 206 -6.12 -20.35 4.02
N ILE A 207 -4.97 -20.93 4.31
CA ILE A 207 -4.69 -21.62 5.58
C ILE A 207 -4.81 -20.62 6.75
N SER A 208 -4.27 -19.41 6.59
CA SER A 208 -4.35 -18.37 7.60
C SER A 208 -5.79 -17.93 7.87
N LEU A 209 -6.57 -17.75 6.81
CA LEU A 209 -8.00 -17.44 6.88
C LEU A 209 -8.79 -18.55 7.59
N ARG A 210 -8.59 -19.79 7.19
CA ARG A 210 -9.27 -20.96 7.80
C ARG A 210 -8.93 -21.12 9.29
N ARG A 211 -7.67 -20.87 9.67
CA ARG A 211 -7.25 -20.89 11.08
C ARG A 211 -7.91 -19.77 11.89
N PHE A 212 -8.02 -18.59 11.31
CA PHE A 212 -8.72 -17.47 11.92
C PHE A 212 -10.20 -17.78 12.09
N ALA A 213 -10.91 -18.18 11.02
CA ALA A 213 -12.34 -18.49 11.04
C ALA A 213 -12.74 -19.64 12.00
N LYS A 214 -11.82 -20.61 12.24
CA LYS A 214 -12.06 -21.69 13.20
C LYS A 214 -11.95 -21.28 14.68
N ARG A 215 -11.35 -20.12 14.94
CA ARG A 215 -11.18 -19.61 16.32
C ARG A 215 -12.31 -18.69 16.75
N HIS A 216 -13.07 -18.20 15.78
CA HIS A 216 -14.15 -17.23 15.94
C HIS A 216 -15.44 -17.70 15.29
#